data_f656913b1718f813c798746a0a51a4e0
#
_entry.id   f656913b1718f813c798746a0a51a4e0
#
_cell.length_a   1.000
_cell.length_b   1.000
_cell.length_c   1.000
_cell.angle_alpha   90.00
_cell.angle_beta   90.00
_cell.angle_gamma   90.00
#
_symmetry.space_group_name_H-M   'P 1'
#
loop_
_entity.id
_entity.type
_entity.pdbx_description
1 polymer ?
#
loop_
_entity_poly.entity_id
_entity_poly.type
_entity_poly.pdbx_seq_one_letter_code
_entity_poly.pdbx_strand_id
1 'polypeptide(L)'
;VKSNQEMLTIVHTNDLHSHFEAMPRIAQMIQDERHSTTEHMLVFDIGDHMDRMALETEGSKGQANIDVMNLMNYDAVTIGNNEGLTFTAEMLEQAYAGLTCPVVCCNIHEAHTELPPLWMNRHVLLQKGSIRFGVIGATAPYPDFYDLLGWTVLDPLESIRSQVEQIRSEVDLIVILSHLGLPTDKELAMHVPGIDLILGGHTHHLLEKSLVVGETTLAAAEKFGHYLGKVILQKNNLTGQAYIVSGQSIPVVAGPEDILVKQSIAMHREQAMVQMNHTVAITNHVLSIDYNVESPFPNLLAQAVRRFTQSEISLVNSGQLLGELHQGDITERDLHALCPSPINPCRMYLKGEDILYSLEQSLLPEFTQKVIYGFGFRGKVLGGIAVDGIEVLYDPLAPPYERILEVSLQGVPLQKEKEYIVGTLDMFTFGIGYERLKQGTQREYILPEFLRDLLRLELQIPGAVEASYLERWIPKNKCEFM
;
A
#
# COMPACT_ATOMS: atom_id res chain seq x y z
N VAL A 1 39.93 15.26 -28.84
CA VAL A 1 40.45 14.89 -27.51
C VAL A 1 39.32 14.21 -26.80
N LYS A 2 39.36 12.86 -26.61
CA LYS A 2 38.37 12.17 -25.79
C LYS A 2 38.46 12.77 -24.40
N SER A 3 37.33 13.22 -23.82
CA SER A 3 37.24 13.64 -22.44
C SER A 3 37.84 12.56 -21.55
N ASN A 4 38.71 12.96 -20.61
CA ASN A 4 39.27 12.01 -19.63
C ASN A 4 38.23 11.55 -18.61
N GLN A 5 36.98 11.93 -18.79
CA GLN A 5 35.86 11.69 -17.88
C GLN A 5 34.67 11.21 -18.70
N GLU A 6 34.05 10.14 -18.25
CA GLU A 6 32.78 9.62 -18.74
C GLU A 6 31.68 9.99 -17.74
N MET A 7 30.60 10.57 -18.22
CA MET A 7 29.44 10.93 -17.41
C MET A 7 28.32 9.89 -17.64
N LEU A 8 27.52 9.64 -16.60
CA LEU A 8 26.34 8.78 -16.67
C LEU A 8 25.24 9.38 -15.81
N THR A 9 24.03 9.31 -16.28
CA THR A 9 22.84 9.74 -15.54
C THR A 9 22.06 8.49 -15.06
N ILE A 10 21.67 8.46 -13.77
CA ILE A 10 20.63 7.58 -13.26
C ILE A 10 19.37 8.41 -13.05
N VAL A 11 18.24 7.92 -13.56
CA VAL A 11 16.92 8.46 -13.31
C VAL A 11 16.12 7.42 -12.54
N HIS A 12 15.31 7.85 -11.56
CA HIS A 12 14.48 6.92 -10.82
C HIS A 12 13.10 7.48 -10.48
N THR A 13 12.14 6.56 -10.39
CA THR A 13 10.80 6.74 -9.83
C THR A 13 10.67 5.88 -8.59
N ASN A 14 9.80 6.27 -7.67
CA ASN A 14 9.42 5.48 -6.51
C ASN A 14 8.00 5.84 -6.09
N ASP A 15 7.29 4.89 -5.46
CA ASP A 15 5.97 5.11 -4.84
C ASP A 15 4.97 5.79 -5.81
N LEU A 16 4.91 5.35 -7.06
CA LEU A 16 3.98 5.88 -8.06
C LEU A 16 2.52 5.56 -7.72
N HIS A 17 2.27 4.45 -7.00
CA HIS A 17 0.95 4.04 -6.51
C HIS A 17 -0.15 4.14 -7.57
N SER A 18 0.15 3.71 -8.79
CA SER A 18 -0.79 3.75 -9.92
C SER A 18 -1.41 5.13 -10.21
N HIS A 19 -0.70 6.22 -9.87
CA HIS A 19 -1.07 7.58 -10.28
C HIS A 19 -0.81 7.75 -11.79
N PHE A 20 -1.65 7.07 -12.59
CA PHE A 20 -1.52 7.01 -14.04
C PHE A 20 -1.57 8.37 -14.72
N GLU A 21 -2.16 9.38 -14.09
CA GLU A 21 -2.21 10.76 -14.61
C GLU A 21 -0.82 11.41 -14.69
N ALA A 22 0.13 11.01 -13.83
CA ALA A 22 1.50 11.55 -13.86
C ALA A 22 2.42 10.80 -14.85
N MET A 23 2.14 9.51 -15.11
CA MET A 23 3.05 8.62 -15.83
C MET A 23 3.36 9.03 -17.27
N PRO A 24 2.40 9.54 -18.09
CA PRO A 24 2.73 10.01 -19.44
C PRO A 24 3.72 11.17 -19.46
N ARG A 25 3.63 12.07 -18.46
CA ARG A 25 4.55 13.18 -18.33
C ARG A 25 5.93 12.71 -17.87
N ILE A 26 6.00 11.81 -16.89
CA ILE A 26 7.25 11.18 -16.42
C ILE A 26 7.95 10.46 -17.58
N ALA A 27 7.22 9.66 -18.35
CA ALA A 27 7.74 8.95 -19.50
C ALA A 27 8.36 9.91 -20.52
N GLN A 28 7.69 11.03 -20.81
CA GLN A 28 8.22 12.05 -21.70
C GLN A 28 9.50 12.70 -21.13
N MET A 29 9.53 13.00 -19.81
CA MET A 29 10.74 13.53 -19.17
C MET A 29 11.93 12.56 -19.24
N ILE A 30 11.67 11.26 -19.06
CA ILE A 30 12.69 10.22 -19.22
C ILE A 30 13.21 10.18 -20.66
N GLN A 31 12.32 10.27 -21.66
CA GLN A 31 12.72 10.33 -23.07
C GLN A 31 13.52 11.59 -23.41
N ASP A 32 13.06 12.75 -22.92
CA ASP A 32 13.77 14.03 -23.12
C ASP A 32 15.19 13.96 -22.54
N GLU A 33 15.34 13.35 -21.35
CA GLU A 33 16.65 13.13 -20.74
C GLU A 33 17.52 12.20 -21.59
N ARG A 34 16.97 11.08 -22.11
CA ARG A 34 17.68 10.15 -23.00
C ARG A 34 18.17 10.82 -24.29
N HIS A 35 17.38 11.77 -24.83
CA HIS A 35 17.75 12.50 -26.06
C HIS A 35 18.72 13.65 -25.80
N SER A 36 18.67 14.25 -24.62
CA SER A 36 19.54 15.40 -24.28
C SER A 36 20.93 14.99 -23.84
N THR A 37 21.07 13.77 -23.32
CA THR A 37 22.37 13.23 -22.91
C THR A 37 23.07 12.60 -24.09
N THR A 38 24.25 13.09 -24.45
CA THR A 38 25.21 12.36 -25.31
C THR A 38 25.86 11.21 -24.54
N GLU A 39 25.40 10.98 -23.33
CA GLU A 39 25.98 10.14 -22.28
C GLU A 39 25.08 8.94 -22.01
N HIS A 40 25.59 7.99 -21.25
CA HIS A 40 24.87 6.78 -20.88
C HIS A 40 23.85 7.08 -19.76
N MET A 41 22.69 6.42 -19.82
CA MET A 41 21.62 6.60 -18.84
C MET A 41 21.08 5.25 -18.37
N LEU A 42 20.81 5.11 -17.07
CA LEU A 42 20.06 4.03 -16.43
C LEU A 42 18.76 4.57 -15.83
N VAL A 43 17.69 3.79 -15.86
CA VAL A 43 16.38 4.15 -15.30
C VAL A 43 15.90 3.04 -14.38
N PHE A 44 15.51 3.39 -13.15
CA PHE A 44 15.06 2.45 -12.13
C PHE A 44 13.71 2.83 -11.55
N ASP A 45 12.92 1.82 -11.14
CA ASP A 45 11.76 1.99 -10.28
C ASP A 45 12.00 1.32 -8.91
N ILE A 46 11.61 2.00 -7.84
CA ILE A 46 11.96 1.61 -6.47
C ILE A 46 10.79 0.95 -5.75
N GLY A 47 9.80 0.44 -6.49
CA GLY A 47 8.63 -0.25 -5.93
C GLY A 47 7.47 0.66 -5.53
N ASP A 48 6.40 0.04 -5.08
CA ASP A 48 5.09 0.66 -4.91
C ASP A 48 4.66 1.41 -6.19
N HIS A 49 4.96 0.81 -7.34
CA HIS A 49 4.46 1.28 -8.63
C HIS A 49 2.97 0.96 -8.78
N MET A 50 2.53 -0.18 -8.22
CA MET A 50 1.16 -0.67 -8.28
C MET A 50 0.37 -0.23 -7.04
N ASP A 51 -0.90 0.16 -7.25
CA ASP A 51 -1.89 0.31 -6.19
C ASP A 51 -3.25 -0.18 -6.68
N ARG A 52 -3.83 -1.15 -5.99
CA ARG A 52 -5.13 -1.73 -6.33
C ARG A 52 -6.33 -0.80 -6.06
N MET A 53 -6.06 0.42 -5.59
CA MET A 53 -7.05 1.50 -5.59
C MET A 53 -7.38 1.99 -7.01
N ALA A 54 -6.40 1.95 -7.93
CA ALA A 54 -6.62 2.37 -9.31
C ALA A 54 -7.43 1.31 -10.08
N LEU A 55 -8.43 1.78 -10.81
CA LEU A 55 -9.32 0.92 -11.60
C LEU A 55 -8.55 0.09 -12.63
N GLU A 56 -7.59 0.71 -13.29
CA GLU A 56 -6.72 0.08 -14.30
C GLU A 56 -5.92 -1.08 -13.69
N THR A 57 -5.35 -0.86 -12.51
CA THR A 57 -4.53 -1.86 -11.80
C THR A 57 -5.41 -3.01 -11.30
N GLU A 58 -6.54 -2.70 -10.67
CA GLU A 58 -7.47 -3.73 -10.17
C GLU A 58 -8.05 -4.56 -11.30
N GLY A 59 -8.62 -3.91 -12.32
CA GLY A 59 -9.26 -4.60 -13.44
C GLY A 59 -8.29 -5.41 -14.28
N SER A 60 -7.03 -4.97 -14.43
CA SER A 60 -6.00 -5.69 -15.18
C SER A 60 -5.14 -6.63 -14.33
N LYS A 61 -5.37 -6.69 -13.00
CA LYS A 61 -4.53 -7.43 -12.05
C LYS A 61 -3.05 -7.03 -12.16
N GLY A 62 -2.77 -5.73 -12.29
CA GLY A 62 -1.43 -5.16 -12.39
C GLY A 62 -0.85 -5.07 -13.80
N GLN A 63 -1.46 -5.69 -14.83
CA GLN A 63 -0.92 -5.67 -16.19
C GLN A 63 -0.81 -4.25 -16.76
N ALA A 64 -1.72 -3.34 -16.41
CA ALA A 64 -1.66 -1.94 -16.80
C ALA A 64 -0.33 -1.28 -16.37
N ASN A 65 0.12 -1.58 -15.16
CA ASN A 65 1.39 -1.07 -14.63
C ASN A 65 2.58 -1.66 -15.37
N ILE A 66 2.56 -2.97 -15.65
CA ILE A 66 3.63 -3.66 -16.38
C ILE A 66 3.77 -3.09 -17.79
N ASP A 67 2.68 -2.87 -18.50
CA ASP A 67 2.72 -2.30 -19.85
C ASP A 67 3.28 -0.87 -19.83
N VAL A 68 2.93 -0.06 -18.84
CA VAL A 68 3.50 1.28 -18.64
C VAL A 68 4.99 1.21 -18.28
N MET A 69 5.40 0.30 -17.39
CA MET A 69 6.81 0.06 -17.06
C MET A 69 7.64 -0.29 -18.32
N ASN A 70 7.10 -1.19 -19.17
CA ASN A 70 7.75 -1.58 -20.43
C ASN A 70 7.90 -0.39 -21.37
N LEU A 71 6.89 0.49 -21.48
CA LEU A 71 6.96 1.69 -22.31
C LEU A 71 7.95 2.73 -21.75
N MET A 72 8.07 2.85 -20.42
CA MET A 72 9.08 3.69 -19.76
C MET A 72 10.51 3.15 -19.92
N ASN A 73 10.64 1.85 -20.23
CA ASN A 73 11.89 1.18 -20.54
C ASN A 73 12.91 1.29 -19.40
N TYR A 74 12.50 0.79 -18.21
CA TYR A 74 13.38 0.66 -17.04
C TYR A 74 14.53 -0.33 -17.30
N ASP A 75 15.69 -0.10 -16.68
CA ASP A 75 16.83 -1.02 -16.72
C ASP A 75 16.76 -2.08 -15.61
N ALA A 76 16.12 -1.76 -14.48
CA ALA A 76 15.72 -2.69 -13.43
C ALA A 76 14.65 -2.05 -12.52
N VAL A 77 13.87 -2.88 -11.82
CA VAL A 77 12.87 -2.45 -10.85
C VAL A 77 12.96 -3.30 -9.58
N THR A 78 12.48 -2.77 -8.44
CA THR A 78 12.19 -3.59 -7.26
C THR A 78 10.70 -3.62 -6.99
N ILE A 79 10.25 -4.47 -6.08
CA ILE A 79 8.88 -4.45 -5.57
C ILE A 79 8.80 -3.67 -4.26
N GLY A 80 7.68 -3.01 -4.03
CA GLY A 80 7.34 -2.44 -2.75
C GLY A 80 6.37 -3.34 -1.96
N ASN A 81 5.90 -2.83 -0.83
CA ASN A 81 4.93 -3.56 -0.02
C ASN A 81 3.52 -3.55 -0.64
N ASN A 82 3.17 -2.57 -1.47
CA ASN A 82 1.88 -2.62 -2.16
C ASN A 82 1.79 -3.79 -3.14
N GLU A 83 2.84 -4.07 -3.89
CA GLU A 83 2.90 -5.28 -4.71
C GLU A 83 2.87 -6.52 -3.82
N GLY A 84 3.79 -6.60 -2.87
CA GLY A 84 4.04 -7.80 -2.07
C GLY A 84 2.93 -8.19 -1.10
N LEU A 85 2.11 -7.24 -0.63
CA LEU A 85 1.06 -7.47 0.38
C LEU A 85 -0.36 -7.42 -0.18
N THR A 86 -0.57 -6.90 -1.39
CA THR A 86 -1.92 -6.77 -1.95
C THR A 86 -2.21 -7.70 -3.11
N PHE A 87 -1.18 -8.31 -3.68
CA PHE A 87 -1.30 -9.35 -4.70
C PHE A 87 -0.85 -10.71 -4.13
N THR A 88 -1.50 -11.79 -4.56
CA THR A 88 -1.00 -13.13 -4.25
C THR A 88 0.28 -13.43 -5.04
N ALA A 89 1.06 -14.41 -4.58
CA ALA A 89 2.25 -14.86 -5.29
C ALA A 89 1.96 -15.20 -6.75
N GLU A 90 0.86 -15.91 -7.02
CA GLU A 90 0.45 -16.28 -8.37
C GLU A 90 0.07 -15.05 -9.22
N MET A 91 -0.63 -14.07 -8.65
CA MET A 91 -0.97 -12.83 -9.37
C MET A 91 0.28 -12.03 -9.76
N LEU A 92 1.28 -11.95 -8.87
CA LEU A 92 2.54 -11.27 -9.16
C LEU A 92 3.34 -12.02 -10.23
N GLU A 93 3.43 -13.35 -10.16
CA GLU A 93 4.10 -14.15 -11.19
C GLU A 93 3.47 -13.90 -12.57
N GLN A 94 2.13 -13.90 -12.65
CA GLN A 94 1.42 -13.63 -13.91
C GLN A 94 1.65 -12.20 -14.41
N ALA A 95 1.61 -11.21 -13.54
CA ALA A 95 1.81 -9.82 -13.92
C ALA A 95 3.24 -9.57 -14.41
N TYR A 96 4.23 -9.97 -13.61
CA TYR A 96 5.64 -9.73 -13.92
C TYR A 96 6.20 -10.61 -15.05
N ALA A 97 5.50 -11.68 -15.44
CA ALA A 97 5.89 -12.49 -16.60
C ALA A 97 6.00 -11.68 -17.91
N GLY A 98 5.26 -10.56 -18.01
CA GLY A 98 5.29 -9.65 -19.15
C GLY A 98 6.32 -8.53 -19.05
N LEU A 99 7.02 -8.37 -17.93
CA LEU A 99 8.00 -7.30 -17.75
C LEU A 99 9.28 -7.57 -18.54
N THR A 100 9.80 -6.54 -19.22
CA THR A 100 10.97 -6.66 -20.09
C THR A 100 12.31 -6.39 -19.41
N CYS A 101 12.30 -5.84 -18.18
CA CYS A 101 13.50 -5.62 -17.38
C CYS A 101 13.52 -6.55 -16.15
N PRO A 102 14.69 -6.77 -15.52
CA PRO A 102 14.77 -7.60 -14.32
C PRO A 102 14.08 -6.95 -13.11
N VAL A 103 13.38 -7.79 -12.34
CA VAL A 103 12.93 -7.46 -10.97
C VAL A 103 14.02 -7.89 -10.00
N VAL A 104 14.37 -7.01 -9.06
CA VAL A 104 15.45 -7.23 -8.09
C VAL A 104 14.90 -7.10 -6.68
N CYS A 105 14.97 -8.18 -5.87
CA CYS A 105 14.66 -8.11 -4.44
C CYS A 105 15.38 -9.25 -3.71
N CYS A 106 16.28 -8.92 -2.78
CA CYS A 106 17.14 -9.92 -2.15
C CYS A 106 16.55 -10.51 -0.87
N ASN A 107 15.51 -9.91 -0.30
CA ASN A 107 14.95 -10.32 0.99
C ASN A 107 13.57 -11.00 0.88
N ILE A 108 13.13 -11.38 -0.31
CA ILE A 108 11.93 -12.18 -0.52
C ILE A 108 12.31 -13.56 -1.08
N HIS A 109 11.77 -14.60 -0.48
CA HIS A 109 11.83 -15.98 -0.95
C HIS A 109 10.42 -16.56 -1.11
N GLU A 110 10.27 -17.57 -1.96
CA GLU A 110 9.06 -18.39 -1.94
C GLU A 110 8.95 -19.12 -0.59
N ALA A 111 7.73 -19.23 -0.07
CA ALA A 111 7.50 -19.94 1.19
C ALA A 111 8.06 -21.37 1.12
N HIS A 112 8.68 -21.82 2.22
CA HIS A 112 9.29 -23.14 2.36
C HIS A 112 10.47 -23.42 1.43
N THR A 113 11.01 -22.40 0.75
CA THR A 113 12.25 -22.46 -0.03
C THR A 113 13.26 -21.46 0.49
N GLU A 114 14.50 -21.55 0.07
CA GLU A 114 15.51 -20.51 0.30
C GLU A 114 15.84 -19.76 -0.99
N LEU A 115 14.93 -19.81 -1.95
CA LEU A 115 15.13 -19.26 -3.30
C LEU A 115 14.12 -18.12 -3.58
N PRO A 116 14.54 -17.08 -4.27
CA PRO A 116 13.61 -16.09 -4.79
C PRO A 116 12.70 -16.74 -5.85
N PRO A 117 11.50 -16.16 -6.12
CA PRO A 117 10.67 -16.58 -7.25
C PRO A 117 11.43 -16.50 -8.56
N LEU A 118 11.07 -17.35 -9.54
CA LEU A 118 11.78 -17.43 -10.82
C LEU A 118 11.83 -16.11 -11.62
N TRP A 119 10.86 -15.24 -11.43
CA TRP A 119 10.77 -13.92 -12.08
C TRP A 119 11.56 -12.83 -11.35
N MET A 120 12.19 -13.13 -10.19
CA MET A 120 12.89 -12.19 -9.33
C MET A 120 14.36 -12.59 -9.16
N ASN A 121 15.23 -11.61 -9.08
CA ASN A 121 16.67 -11.79 -8.84
C ASN A 121 17.06 -11.16 -7.51
N ARG A 122 18.05 -11.72 -6.81
CA ARG A 122 18.60 -11.09 -5.59
C ARG A 122 19.40 -9.83 -5.93
N HIS A 123 20.13 -9.88 -7.04
CA HIS A 123 20.85 -8.77 -7.65
C HIS A 123 20.99 -8.96 -9.15
N VAL A 124 21.34 -7.92 -9.87
CA VAL A 124 21.74 -7.99 -11.28
C VAL A 124 23.00 -7.19 -11.51
N LEU A 125 23.81 -7.64 -12.44
CA LEU A 125 25.01 -6.93 -12.91
C LEU A 125 24.66 -6.23 -14.23
N LEU A 126 24.77 -4.91 -14.24
CA LEU A 126 24.52 -4.09 -15.42
C LEU A 126 25.82 -3.41 -15.87
N GLN A 127 25.99 -3.28 -17.19
CA GLN A 127 27.07 -2.49 -17.76
C GLN A 127 26.49 -1.36 -18.60
N LYS A 128 26.91 -0.14 -18.30
CA LYS A 128 26.52 1.03 -19.10
C LYS A 128 27.78 1.87 -19.37
N GLY A 129 28.09 2.03 -20.65
CA GLY A 129 29.41 2.58 -21.01
C GLY A 129 30.54 1.71 -20.47
N SER A 130 31.50 2.34 -19.83
CA SER A 130 32.63 1.62 -19.18
C SER A 130 32.37 1.29 -17.71
N ILE A 131 31.21 1.64 -17.15
CA ILE A 131 30.87 1.43 -15.72
C ILE A 131 30.10 0.12 -15.54
N ARG A 132 30.51 -0.69 -14.58
CA ARG A 132 29.82 -1.92 -14.15
C ARG A 132 29.08 -1.63 -12.85
N PHE A 133 27.78 -1.92 -12.82
CA PHE A 133 26.90 -1.72 -11.68
C PHE A 133 26.48 -3.05 -11.09
N GLY A 134 26.50 -3.14 -9.76
CA GLY A 134 25.76 -4.13 -9.00
C GLY A 134 24.47 -3.50 -8.52
N VAL A 135 23.32 -3.99 -8.96
CA VAL A 135 22.00 -3.48 -8.54
C VAL A 135 21.35 -4.52 -7.65
N ILE A 136 21.04 -4.12 -6.41
CA ILE A 136 20.42 -4.95 -5.38
C ILE A 136 19.12 -4.29 -4.99
N GLY A 137 18.00 -5.03 -4.90
CA GLY A 137 16.72 -4.54 -4.43
C GLY A 137 16.37 -5.10 -3.06
N ALA A 138 15.53 -4.39 -2.29
CA ALA A 138 14.93 -4.89 -1.06
C ALA A 138 13.60 -4.19 -0.76
N THR A 139 12.67 -4.93 -0.13
CA THR A 139 11.34 -4.43 0.27
C THR A 139 11.15 -4.46 1.79
N ALA A 140 10.24 -3.62 2.29
CA ALA A 140 9.92 -3.51 3.71
C ALA A 140 9.41 -4.86 4.28
N PRO A 141 9.93 -5.34 5.42
CA PRO A 141 9.57 -6.64 5.95
C PRO A 141 8.29 -6.58 6.80
N TYR A 142 7.25 -7.31 6.37
CA TYR A 142 6.00 -7.54 7.10
C TYR A 142 5.73 -9.05 7.20
N PRO A 143 6.48 -9.81 8.04
CA PRO A 143 6.47 -11.27 8.02
C PRO A 143 5.08 -11.86 8.21
N ASP A 144 4.28 -11.35 9.15
CA ASP A 144 2.94 -11.85 9.45
C ASP A 144 1.98 -11.81 8.24
N PHE A 145 2.23 -10.90 7.28
CA PHE A 145 1.43 -10.76 6.05
C PHE A 145 2.05 -11.53 4.89
N TYR A 146 3.35 -11.43 4.71
CA TYR A 146 4.04 -12.13 3.63
C TYR A 146 3.87 -13.64 3.72
N ASP A 147 3.95 -14.22 4.93
CA ASP A 147 3.78 -15.65 5.16
C ASP A 147 2.39 -16.14 4.72
N LEU A 148 1.34 -15.34 4.91
CA LEU A 148 -0.03 -15.67 4.49
C LEU A 148 -0.22 -15.63 2.97
N LEU A 149 0.65 -14.89 2.26
CA LEU A 149 0.61 -14.74 0.80
C LEU A 149 1.57 -15.69 0.07
N GLY A 150 2.23 -16.57 0.81
CA GLY A 150 3.13 -17.58 0.25
C GLY A 150 4.58 -17.12 0.10
N TRP A 151 5.00 -16.09 0.85
CA TRP A 151 6.35 -15.55 0.85
C TRP A 151 7.03 -15.70 2.19
N THR A 152 8.34 -15.84 2.20
CA THR A 152 9.19 -15.64 3.37
C THR A 152 9.98 -14.36 3.19
N VAL A 153 9.80 -13.39 4.08
CA VAL A 153 10.57 -12.14 4.07
C VAL A 153 11.72 -12.22 5.09
N LEU A 154 12.91 -11.92 4.62
CA LEU A 154 14.14 -11.95 5.41
C LEU A 154 14.48 -10.55 5.95
N ASP A 155 15.41 -10.51 6.92
CA ASP A 155 16.01 -9.26 7.36
C ASP A 155 16.69 -8.55 6.18
N PRO A 156 16.29 -7.32 5.85
CA PRO A 156 16.80 -6.62 4.67
C PRO A 156 18.27 -6.19 4.81
N LEU A 157 18.74 -5.83 6.04
CA LEU A 157 20.10 -5.39 6.26
C LEU A 157 21.08 -6.54 6.02
N GLU A 158 20.80 -7.71 6.58
CA GLU A 158 21.62 -8.90 6.41
C GLU A 158 21.57 -9.40 4.95
N SER A 159 20.39 -9.36 4.33
CA SER A 159 20.22 -9.76 2.94
C SER A 159 21.02 -8.86 2.00
N ILE A 160 20.94 -7.55 2.15
CA ILE A 160 21.71 -6.59 1.36
C ILE A 160 23.22 -6.77 1.62
N ARG A 161 23.65 -6.88 2.90
CA ARG A 161 25.07 -7.10 3.24
C ARG A 161 25.64 -8.31 2.51
N SER A 162 24.92 -9.43 2.57
CA SER A 162 25.35 -10.67 1.89
C SER A 162 25.52 -10.46 0.38
N GLN A 163 24.60 -9.73 -0.28
CA GLN A 163 24.73 -9.46 -1.71
C GLN A 163 25.87 -8.48 -2.01
N VAL A 164 26.05 -7.44 -1.20
CA VAL A 164 27.17 -6.50 -1.34
C VAL A 164 28.51 -7.24 -1.25
N GLU A 165 28.69 -8.08 -0.24
CA GLU A 165 29.93 -8.88 -0.07
C GLU A 165 30.18 -9.80 -1.26
N GLN A 166 29.11 -10.40 -1.82
CA GLN A 166 29.22 -11.31 -2.96
C GLN A 166 29.71 -10.61 -4.22
N ILE A 167 29.19 -9.41 -4.54
CA ILE A 167 29.41 -8.79 -5.86
C ILE A 167 30.38 -7.60 -5.86
N ARG A 168 30.79 -7.08 -4.67
CA ARG A 168 31.58 -5.83 -4.58
C ARG A 168 32.85 -5.84 -5.43
N SER A 169 33.55 -6.98 -5.52
CA SER A 169 34.78 -7.10 -6.30
C SER A 169 34.58 -7.15 -7.81
N GLU A 170 33.34 -7.37 -8.29
CA GLU A 170 33.04 -7.54 -9.70
C GLU A 170 32.55 -6.24 -10.37
N VAL A 171 32.22 -5.20 -9.58
CA VAL A 171 31.57 -3.99 -10.05
C VAL A 171 32.29 -2.72 -9.66
N ASP A 172 32.05 -1.66 -10.39
CA ASP A 172 32.61 -0.33 -10.09
C ASP A 172 31.75 0.41 -9.02
N LEU A 173 30.41 0.26 -9.13
CA LEU A 173 29.45 0.89 -8.21
C LEU A 173 28.35 -0.11 -7.79
N ILE A 174 27.92 -0.04 -6.53
CA ILE A 174 26.74 -0.75 -6.01
C ILE A 174 25.60 0.26 -5.77
N VAL A 175 24.45 -0.05 -6.38
CA VAL A 175 23.22 0.71 -6.26
C VAL A 175 22.17 -0.15 -5.56
N ILE A 176 21.58 0.38 -4.48
CA ILE A 176 20.48 -0.27 -3.78
C ILE A 176 19.16 0.37 -4.23
N LEU A 177 18.24 -0.45 -4.75
CA LEU A 177 16.84 -0.08 -4.95
C LEU A 177 16.10 -0.40 -3.66
N SER A 178 15.99 0.58 -2.76
CA SER A 178 15.55 0.38 -1.39
C SER A 178 14.09 0.78 -1.20
N HIS A 179 13.19 -0.21 -1.10
CA HIS A 179 11.83 0.05 -0.65
C HIS A 179 11.68 -0.19 0.86
N LEU A 180 12.59 0.41 1.68
CA LEU A 180 12.68 0.21 3.12
C LEU A 180 12.38 1.47 3.94
N GLY A 181 12.46 2.63 3.31
CA GLY A 181 12.26 3.93 3.92
C GLY A 181 13.55 4.59 4.43
N LEU A 182 13.55 5.91 4.42
CA LEU A 182 14.71 6.74 4.73
C LEU A 182 15.40 6.44 6.07
N PRO A 183 14.71 6.09 7.18
CA PRO A 183 15.40 5.68 8.42
C PRO A 183 16.27 4.44 8.21
N THR A 184 15.74 3.41 7.56
CA THR A 184 16.47 2.17 7.26
C THR A 184 17.59 2.40 6.23
N ASP A 185 17.37 3.28 5.24
CA ASP A 185 18.41 3.65 4.27
C ASP A 185 19.62 4.29 4.93
N LYS A 186 19.39 5.14 5.95
CA LYS A 186 20.48 5.72 6.75
C LYS A 186 21.21 4.68 7.59
N GLU A 187 20.50 3.70 8.11
CA GLU A 187 21.08 2.58 8.85
C GLU A 187 21.94 1.70 7.94
N LEU A 188 21.44 1.37 6.74
CA LEU A 188 22.22 0.66 5.72
C LEU A 188 23.52 1.40 5.37
N ALA A 189 23.43 2.70 5.11
CA ALA A 189 24.59 3.53 4.77
C ALA A 189 25.66 3.57 5.87
N MET A 190 25.25 3.46 7.13
CA MET A 190 26.17 3.47 8.27
C MET A 190 26.77 2.08 8.57
N HIS A 191 26.04 1.01 8.33
CA HIS A 191 26.40 -0.32 8.83
C HIS A 191 26.76 -1.34 7.76
N VAL A 192 26.49 -1.06 6.46
CA VAL A 192 26.85 -1.93 5.35
C VAL A 192 27.86 -1.24 4.44
N PRO A 193 29.15 -1.49 4.63
CA PRO A 193 30.20 -0.86 3.81
C PRO A 193 30.15 -1.37 2.37
N GLY A 194 30.58 -0.53 1.43
CA GLY A 194 30.66 -0.87 0.01
C GLY A 194 29.40 -0.52 -0.82
N ILE A 195 28.40 0.11 -0.21
CA ILE A 195 27.27 0.70 -0.93
C ILE A 195 27.65 2.11 -1.39
N ASP A 196 27.50 2.39 -2.69
CA ASP A 196 27.81 3.72 -3.25
C ASP A 196 26.56 4.61 -3.34
N LEU A 197 25.38 4.04 -3.70
CA LEU A 197 24.14 4.76 -3.91
C LEU A 197 22.96 3.98 -3.34
N ILE A 198 22.08 4.66 -2.61
CA ILE A 198 20.77 4.15 -2.22
C ILE A 198 19.69 5.03 -2.87
N LEU A 199 18.83 4.42 -3.67
CA LEU A 199 17.61 5.03 -4.19
C LEU A 199 16.46 4.55 -3.32
N GLY A 200 15.83 5.47 -2.55
CA GLY A 200 14.89 5.14 -1.50
C GLY A 200 13.42 5.36 -1.89
N GLY A 201 12.52 4.56 -1.30
CA GLY A 201 11.06 4.65 -1.39
C GLY A 201 10.38 4.40 -0.04
N HIS A 202 9.13 3.92 -0.04
CA HIS A 202 8.30 3.48 1.08
C HIS A 202 7.81 4.58 2.04
N THR A 203 8.69 5.39 2.57
CA THR A 203 8.30 6.45 3.54
C THR A 203 8.03 7.80 2.89
N HIS A 204 7.99 7.85 1.56
CA HIS A 204 7.60 9.00 0.74
C HIS A 204 8.38 10.29 1.03
N HIS A 205 9.64 10.19 1.42
CA HIS A 205 10.47 11.35 1.68
C HIS A 205 10.91 12.01 0.37
N LEU A 206 10.88 13.34 0.34
CA LEU A 206 11.51 14.14 -0.70
C LEU A 206 12.92 14.51 -0.27
N LEU A 207 13.91 14.08 -1.03
CA LEU A 207 15.26 14.62 -0.96
C LEU A 207 15.48 15.53 -2.18
N GLU A 208 15.22 16.85 -2.03
CA GLU A 208 15.42 17.81 -3.13
C GLU A 208 16.84 17.74 -3.69
N LYS A 209 17.81 17.48 -2.82
CA LYS A 209 19.19 17.13 -3.14
C LYS A 209 19.56 15.84 -2.41
N SER A 210 20.43 15.07 -3.03
CA SER A 210 20.96 13.83 -2.40
C SER A 210 21.61 14.13 -1.05
N LEU A 211 21.43 13.18 -0.12
CA LEU A 211 22.02 13.19 1.21
C LEU A 211 23.23 12.25 1.21
N VAL A 212 24.33 12.67 1.79
CA VAL A 212 25.50 11.79 2.00
C VAL A 212 25.54 11.34 3.45
N VAL A 213 25.59 10.03 3.66
CA VAL A 213 25.71 9.37 4.98
C VAL A 213 26.93 8.44 4.93
N GLY A 214 27.96 8.75 5.69
CA GLY A 214 29.24 8.07 5.55
C GLY A 214 29.82 8.25 4.14
N GLU A 215 30.03 7.15 3.43
CA GLU A 215 30.52 7.13 2.04
C GLU A 215 29.38 6.93 1.02
N THR A 216 28.17 6.72 1.49
CA THR A 216 26.99 6.38 0.66
C THR A 216 26.14 7.61 0.36
N THR A 217 25.73 7.74 -0.89
CA THR A 217 24.77 8.77 -1.34
C THR A 217 23.35 8.22 -1.32
N LEU A 218 22.38 8.99 -0.78
CA LEU A 218 20.96 8.65 -0.71
C LEU A 218 20.15 9.64 -1.56
N ALA A 219 19.20 9.14 -2.35
CA ALA A 219 18.23 9.94 -3.12
C ALA A 219 16.82 9.34 -2.97
N ALA A 220 15.78 10.19 -2.92
CA ALA A 220 14.38 9.78 -2.84
C ALA A 220 13.50 10.89 -3.45
N ALA A 221 12.49 10.53 -4.23
CA ALA A 221 11.70 11.42 -5.08
C ALA A 221 10.23 11.53 -4.67
N GLU A 222 9.92 11.50 -3.36
CA GLU A 222 8.57 11.57 -2.80
C GLU A 222 7.67 10.41 -3.27
N LYS A 223 6.46 10.68 -3.75
CA LYS A 223 5.46 9.71 -4.21
C LYS A 223 4.57 10.27 -5.31
N PHE A 224 3.70 9.42 -5.88
CA PHE A 224 2.66 9.76 -6.84
C PHE A 224 3.17 10.40 -8.14
N GLY A 225 4.49 10.32 -8.37
CA GLY A 225 5.09 10.95 -9.53
C GLY A 225 5.14 12.48 -9.46
N HIS A 226 5.12 13.07 -8.25
CA HIS A 226 5.31 14.50 -8.09
C HIS A 226 6.72 14.95 -8.47
N TYR A 227 7.70 14.06 -8.31
CA TYR A 227 9.09 14.31 -8.66
C TYR A 227 9.68 13.12 -9.43
N LEU A 228 10.70 13.42 -10.22
CA LEU A 228 11.57 12.46 -10.90
C LEU A 228 12.97 12.58 -10.29
N GLY A 229 13.53 11.51 -9.77
CA GLY A 229 14.87 11.53 -9.21
C GLY A 229 15.93 11.47 -10.31
N LYS A 230 17.01 12.24 -10.16
CA LYS A 230 18.14 12.27 -11.09
C LYS A 230 19.46 12.29 -10.33
N VAL A 231 20.34 11.35 -10.63
CA VAL A 231 21.69 11.24 -10.05
C VAL A 231 22.72 11.26 -11.19
N ILE A 232 23.73 12.08 -11.03
CA ILE A 232 24.84 12.22 -11.99
C ILE A 232 26.07 11.50 -11.43
N LEU A 233 26.64 10.62 -12.23
CA LEU A 233 27.86 9.89 -11.93
C LEU A 233 28.98 10.27 -12.91
N GLN A 234 30.21 10.08 -12.47
CA GLN A 234 31.39 10.33 -13.27
C GLN A 234 32.41 9.19 -13.09
N LYS A 235 33.01 8.75 -14.18
CA LYS A 235 34.17 7.85 -14.15
C LYS A 235 35.40 8.56 -14.71
N ASN A 236 36.46 8.52 -13.95
CA ASN A 236 37.78 8.96 -14.41
C ASN A 236 38.42 7.85 -15.24
N ASN A 237 38.55 8.05 -16.54
CA ASN A 237 39.09 7.06 -17.47
C ASN A 237 40.59 6.76 -17.27
N LEU A 238 41.34 7.59 -16.52
CA LEU A 238 42.74 7.37 -16.23
C LEU A 238 42.93 6.48 -14.99
N THR A 239 42.11 6.73 -13.94
CA THR A 239 42.20 5.97 -12.68
C THR A 239 41.25 4.79 -12.62
N GLY A 240 40.22 4.77 -13.49
CA GLY A 240 39.14 3.77 -13.47
C GLY A 240 38.12 3.99 -12.36
N GLN A 241 38.27 5.02 -11.52
CA GLN A 241 37.39 5.27 -10.38
C GLN A 241 36.08 5.94 -10.83
N ALA A 242 34.95 5.34 -10.44
CA ALA A 242 33.63 5.91 -10.59
C ALA A 242 33.13 6.51 -9.25
N TYR A 243 32.38 7.62 -9.30
CA TYR A 243 31.84 8.29 -8.13
C TYR A 243 30.56 9.09 -8.46
N ILE A 244 29.77 9.38 -7.46
CA ILE A 244 28.56 10.19 -7.58
C ILE A 244 28.92 11.67 -7.46
N VAL A 245 28.48 12.46 -8.45
CA VAL A 245 28.75 13.90 -8.52
C VAL A 245 27.67 14.70 -7.82
N SER A 246 26.39 14.35 -8.08
CA SER A 246 25.23 15.03 -7.54
C SER A 246 23.99 14.19 -7.66
N GLY A 247 22.99 14.48 -6.84
CA GLY A 247 21.64 13.95 -6.96
C GLY A 247 20.62 15.01 -6.61
N GLN A 248 19.48 14.99 -7.31
CA GLN A 248 18.37 15.92 -7.08
C GLN A 248 17.04 15.31 -7.50
N SER A 249 15.94 15.80 -6.94
CA SER A 249 14.58 15.51 -7.36
C SER A 249 14.03 16.64 -8.21
N ILE A 250 13.57 16.34 -9.41
CA ILE A 250 13.05 17.29 -10.40
C ILE A 250 11.53 17.28 -10.33
N PRO A 251 10.84 18.43 -10.09
CA PRO A 251 9.39 18.46 -10.06
C PRO A 251 8.78 18.05 -11.41
N VAL A 252 7.78 17.19 -11.37
CA VAL A 252 6.99 16.80 -12.54
C VAL A 252 5.90 17.85 -12.74
N VAL A 253 6.20 18.82 -13.58
CA VAL A 253 5.26 19.90 -13.92
C VAL A 253 4.55 19.64 -15.25
N ALA A 254 3.41 20.28 -15.47
CA ALA A 254 2.66 20.17 -16.72
C ALA A 254 3.55 20.45 -17.95
N GLY A 255 3.42 19.64 -18.99
CA GLY A 255 4.22 19.72 -20.20
C GLY A 255 3.83 18.66 -21.21
N PRO A 256 4.64 18.43 -22.26
CA PRO A 256 4.41 17.32 -23.19
C PRO A 256 4.31 15.99 -22.49
N GLU A 257 3.45 15.10 -23.02
CA GLU A 257 3.16 13.77 -22.49
C GLU A 257 3.52 12.72 -23.55
N ASP A 258 4.03 11.56 -23.10
CA ASP A 258 4.24 10.42 -23.97
C ASP A 258 2.90 9.84 -24.44
N ILE A 259 2.71 9.81 -25.75
CA ILE A 259 1.45 9.39 -26.35
C ILE A 259 1.18 7.90 -26.21
N LEU A 260 2.21 7.06 -26.24
CA LEU A 260 2.06 5.61 -26.13
C LEU A 260 1.66 5.21 -24.73
N VAL A 261 2.30 5.78 -23.72
CA VAL A 261 1.93 5.58 -22.31
C VAL A 261 0.49 6.03 -22.08
N LYS A 262 0.11 7.20 -22.58
CA LYS A 262 -1.26 7.73 -22.46
C LYS A 262 -2.31 6.81 -23.11
N GLN A 263 -2.02 6.30 -24.30
CA GLN A 263 -2.91 5.37 -25.02
C GLN A 263 -3.02 4.02 -24.30
N SER A 264 -1.90 3.48 -23.78
CA SER A 264 -1.91 2.24 -23.00
C SER A 264 -2.78 2.35 -21.77
N ILE A 265 -2.64 3.44 -21.00
CA ILE A 265 -3.46 3.71 -19.81
C ILE A 265 -4.95 3.80 -20.18
N ALA A 266 -5.29 4.55 -21.24
CA ALA A 266 -6.67 4.69 -21.69
C ALA A 266 -7.29 3.35 -22.10
N MET A 267 -6.54 2.51 -22.82
CA MET A 267 -6.95 1.16 -23.20
C MET A 267 -7.27 0.30 -21.97
N HIS A 268 -6.35 0.27 -20.99
CA HIS A 268 -6.54 -0.50 -19.75
C HIS A 268 -7.73 0.01 -18.93
N ARG A 269 -7.94 1.33 -18.89
CA ARG A 269 -9.13 1.92 -18.25
C ARG A 269 -10.44 1.44 -18.89
N GLU A 270 -10.51 1.47 -20.19
CA GLU A 270 -11.71 0.98 -20.93
C GLU A 270 -11.94 -0.52 -20.68
N GLN A 271 -10.89 -1.32 -20.74
CA GLN A 271 -10.98 -2.76 -20.45
C GLN A 271 -11.42 -3.02 -19.01
N ALA A 272 -10.85 -2.33 -18.04
CA ALA A 272 -11.22 -2.45 -16.63
C ALA A 272 -12.68 -2.04 -16.39
N MET A 273 -13.15 -0.96 -17.02
CA MET A 273 -14.56 -0.55 -16.96
C MET A 273 -15.50 -1.63 -17.45
N VAL A 274 -15.15 -2.35 -18.52
CA VAL A 274 -15.96 -3.45 -19.05
C VAL A 274 -15.88 -4.67 -18.12
N GLN A 275 -14.69 -5.07 -17.71
CA GLN A 275 -14.48 -6.27 -16.89
C GLN A 275 -15.15 -6.15 -15.52
N MET A 276 -15.09 -4.99 -14.89
CA MET A 276 -15.64 -4.76 -13.56
C MET A 276 -17.12 -4.31 -13.58
N ASN A 277 -17.77 -4.27 -14.74
CA ASN A 277 -19.18 -3.88 -14.87
C ASN A 277 -20.17 -5.04 -14.72
N HIS A 278 -19.74 -6.22 -14.27
CA HIS A 278 -20.66 -7.31 -13.99
C HIS A 278 -21.40 -7.08 -12.67
N THR A 279 -22.70 -7.40 -12.67
CA THR A 279 -23.54 -7.25 -11.48
C THR A 279 -23.23 -8.34 -10.46
N VAL A 280 -22.94 -7.95 -9.24
CA VAL A 280 -22.64 -8.85 -8.11
C VAL A 280 -23.83 -9.04 -7.17
N ALA A 281 -24.71 -8.05 -7.10
CA ALA A 281 -25.94 -8.07 -6.30
C ALA A 281 -26.97 -7.08 -6.87
N ILE A 282 -28.22 -7.20 -6.42
CA ILE A 282 -29.29 -6.23 -6.70
C ILE A 282 -29.90 -5.83 -5.36
N THR A 283 -30.07 -4.54 -5.14
CA THR A 283 -30.74 -4.02 -3.95
C THR A 283 -31.85 -3.03 -4.28
N ASN A 284 -32.93 -3.09 -3.52
CA ASN A 284 -34.03 -2.13 -3.63
C ASN A 284 -33.89 -0.95 -2.64
N HIS A 285 -32.78 -0.90 -1.90
CA HIS A 285 -32.53 0.07 -0.85
C HIS A 285 -31.27 0.90 -1.17
N VAL A 286 -31.30 2.18 -0.79
CA VAL A 286 -30.11 3.04 -0.79
C VAL A 286 -29.40 2.85 0.55
N LEU A 287 -28.21 2.32 0.55
CA LEU A 287 -27.38 2.22 1.77
C LEU A 287 -26.62 3.52 1.97
N SER A 288 -27.16 4.38 2.84
CA SER A 288 -26.52 5.67 3.16
C SER A 288 -25.29 5.50 4.06
N ILE A 289 -24.44 6.52 4.06
CA ILE A 289 -23.27 6.63 4.92
C ILE A 289 -23.29 7.94 5.69
N ASP A 290 -22.92 7.87 6.96
CA ASP A 290 -22.58 9.02 7.79
C ASP A 290 -21.29 8.68 8.57
N TYR A 291 -20.38 9.65 8.65
CA TYR A 291 -19.10 9.45 9.36
C TYR A 291 -19.17 9.74 10.85
N ASN A 292 -20.27 10.32 11.34
CA ASN A 292 -20.40 10.73 12.73
C ASN A 292 -21.46 9.95 13.50
N VAL A 293 -22.43 9.38 12.77
CA VAL A 293 -23.54 8.61 13.37
C VAL A 293 -23.72 7.29 12.64
N GLU A 294 -24.38 6.35 13.29
CA GLU A 294 -24.71 5.04 12.70
C GLU A 294 -25.47 5.20 11.39
N SER A 295 -25.14 4.39 10.40
CA SER A 295 -25.80 4.37 9.11
C SER A 295 -25.72 2.98 8.47
N PRO A 296 -26.68 2.65 7.52
CA PRO A 296 -26.82 1.30 6.98
C PRO A 296 -25.60 0.73 6.28
N PHE A 297 -24.87 1.52 5.50
CA PHE A 297 -23.73 0.98 4.75
C PHE A 297 -22.54 0.56 5.63
N PRO A 298 -22.10 1.36 6.60
CA PRO A 298 -21.14 0.90 7.61
C PRO A 298 -21.63 -0.31 8.43
N ASN A 299 -22.94 -0.37 8.74
CA ASN A 299 -23.52 -1.54 9.42
C ASN A 299 -23.42 -2.80 8.57
N LEU A 300 -23.69 -2.71 7.25
CA LEU A 300 -23.49 -3.83 6.34
C LEU A 300 -22.03 -4.30 6.32
N LEU A 301 -21.06 -3.37 6.33
CA LEU A 301 -19.65 -3.71 6.40
C LEU A 301 -19.30 -4.41 7.73
N ALA A 302 -19.86 -3.94 8.85
CA ALA A 302 -19.67 -4.57 10.15
C ALA A 302 -20.25 -6.01 10.17
N GLN A 303 -21.45 -6.22 9.60
CA GLN A 303 -22.04 -7.56 9.42
C GLN A 303 -21.12 -8.46 8.59
N ALA A 304 -20.62 -7.95 7.45
CA ALA A 304 -19.73 -8.68 6.56
C ALA A 304 -18.46 -9.13 7.28
N VAL A 305 -17.81 -8.23 8.01
CA VAL A 305 -16.59 -8.54 8.78
C VAL A 305 -16.89 -9.57 9.87
N ARG A 306 -17.95 -9.38 10.67
CA ARG A 306 -18.29 -10.32 11.74
C ARG A 306 -18.55 -11.73 11.21
N ARG A 307 -19.31 -11.83 10.14
CA ARG A 307 -19.65 -13.12 9.52
C ARG A 307 -18.41 -13.81 8.93
N PHE A 308 -17.63 -13.05 8.16
CA PHE A 308 -16.45 -13.59 7.48
C PHE A 308 -15.37 -14.04 8.45
N THR A 309 -15.10 -13.28 9.49
CA THR A 309 -14.12 -13.62 10.55
C THR A 309 -14.66 -14.61 11.58
N GLN A 310 -15.93 -14.99 11.52
CA GLN A 310 -16.61 -15.87 12.50
C GLN A 310 -16.43 -15.36 13.94
N SER A 311 -16.57 -14.06 14.14
CA SER A 311 -16.37 -13.38 15.43
C SER A 311 -17.69 -13.19 16.18
N GLU A 312 -17.61 -12.98 17.52
CA GLU A 312 -18.75 -12.66 18.35
C GLU A 312 -19.21 -11.22 18.08
N ILE A 313 -18.25 -10.33 17.87
CA ILE A 313 -18.41 -8.89 17.71
C ILE A 313 -17.62 -8.44 16.49
N SER A 314 -18.08 -7.42 15.77
CA SER A 314 -17.23 -6.69 14.84
C SER A 314 -17.18 -5.19 15.11
N LEU A 315 -16.03 -4.59 14.85
CA LEU A 315 -15.75 -3.17 14.99
C LEU A 315 -15.05 -2.68 13.72
N VAL A 316 -15.73 -1.86 12.92
CA VAL A 316 -15.19 -1.29 11.67
C VAL A 316 -15.44 0.21 11.62
N ASN A 317 -14.55 0.98 11.01
CA ASN A 317 -14.77 2.42 10.88
C ASN A 317 -15.51 2.77 9.59
N SER A 318 -16.46 3.69 9.67
CA SER A 318 -17.26 4.14 8.52
C SER A 318 -16.43 4.82 7.44
N GLY A 319 -15.25 5.35 7.78
CA GLY A 319 -14.32 5.98 6.84
C GLY A 319 -13.74 5.05 5.76
N GLN A 320 -13.94 3.74 5.86
CA GLN A 320 -13.60 2.79 4.77
C GLN A 320 -14.45 2.98 3.52
N LEU A 321 -15.61 3.59 3.68
CA LEU A 321 -16.59 3.78 2.61
C LEU A 321 -16.58 5.23 2.14
N LEU A 322 -16.54 5.44 0.82
CA LEU A 322 -16.36 6.78 0.23
C LEU A 322 -17.66 7.46 -0.18
N GLY A 323 -18.78 6.77 -0.14
CA GLY A 323 -20.08 7.27 -0.53
C GLY A 323 -21.20 6.26 -0.26
N GLU A 324 -22.43 6.64 -0.57
CA GLU A 324 -23.60 5.77 -0.45
C GLU A 324 -23.69 4.76 -1.59
N LEU A 325 -24.24 3.58 -1.30
CA LEU A 325 -24.54 2.56 -2.30
C LEU A 325 -25.98 2.73 -2.77
N HIS A 326 -26.16 3.05 -4.06
CA HIS A 326 -27.47 3.30 -4.64
C HIS A 326 -28.27 2.01 -4.87
N GLN A 327 -29.59 2.14 -4.92
CA GLN A 327 -30.47 1.04 -5.31
C GLN A 327 -30.28 0.64 -6.78
N GLY A 328 -30.54 -0.60 -7.11
CA GLY A 328 -30.43 -1.17 -8.46
C GLY A 328 -29.37 -2.26 -8.53
N ASP A 329 -28.82 -2.44 -9.71
CA ASP A 329 -27.71 -3.36 -9.96
C ASP A 329 -26.43 -2.81 -9.33
N ILE A 330 -25.81 -3.61 -8.49
CA ILE A 330 -24.52 -3.31 -7.87
C ILE A 330 -23.44 -4.07 -8.64
N THR A 331 -22.46 -3.34 -9.14
CA THR A 331 -21.35 -3.92 -9.90
C THR A 331 -20.08 -4.04 -9.05
N GLU A 332 -19.14 -4.87 -9.50
CA GLU A 332 -17.79 -4.94 -8.90
C GLU A 332 -17.11 -3.56 -8.90
N ARG A 333 -17.32 -2.79 -9.97
CA ARG A 333 -16.80 -1.43 -10.08
C ARG A 333 -17.37 -0.48 -9.02
N ASP A 334 -18.68 -0.61 -8.68
CA ASP A 334 -19.29 0.22 -7.64
C ASP A 334 -18.68 -0.09 -6.28
N LEU A 335 -18.49 -1.37 -5.94
CA LEU A 335 -17.84 -1.77 -4.71
C LEU A 335 -16.39 -1.30 -4.64
N HIS A 336 -15.64 -1.43 -5.74
CA HIS A 336 -14.27 -0.92 -5.82
C HIS A 336 -14.21 0.60 -5.64
N ALA A 337 -15.10 1.36 -6.26
CA ALA A 337 -15.14 2.82 -6.13
C ALA A 337 -15.54 3.28 -4.72
N LEU A 338 -16.44 2.54 -4.06
CA LEU A 338 -16.95 2.90 -2.73
C LEU A 338 -16.09 2.36 -1.58
N CYS A 339 -15.36 1.26 -1.77
CA CYS A 339 -14.48 0.65 -0.78
C CYS A 339 -13.10 0.29 -1.41
N PRO A 340 -12.31 1.30 -1.83
CA PRO A 340 -11.07 1.07 -2.59
C PRO A 340 -9.88 0.63 -1.73
N SER A 341 -9.95 0.80 -0.41
CA SER A 341 -8.85 0.53 0.50
C SER A 341 -8.41 -0.94 0.42
N PRO A 342 -7.13 -1.25 0.14
CA PRO A 342 -6.59 -2.60 0.23
C PRO A 342 -6.32 -2.98 1.70
N ILE A 343 -7.39 -3.06 2.48
CA ILE A 343 -7.39 -3.39 3.90
C ILE A 343 -8.01 -4.77 4.09
N ASN A 344 -7.34 -5.60 4.87
CA ASN A 344 -7.74 -6.96 5.12
C ASN A 344 -8.52 -7.09 6.45
N PRO A 345 -9.48 -8.03 6.53
CA PRO A 345 -10.11 -8.36 7.79
C PRO A 345 -9.12 -9.03 8.74
N CYS A 346 -9.31 -8.77 10.03
CA CYS A 346 -8.53 -9.34 11.11
C CYS A 346 -9.45 -9.84 12.20
N ARG A 347 -9.13 -11.00 12.78
CA ARG A 347 -9.77 -11.57 13.96
C ARG A 347 -8.79 -11.51 15.12
N MET A 348 -9.26 -11.12 16.31
CA MET A 348 -8.42 -11.03 17.50
C MET A 348 -9.23 -11.15 18.78
N TYR A 349 -8.55 -11.35 19.91
CA TYR A 349 -9.17 -11.28 21.24
C TYR A 349 -8.95 -9.89 21.81
N LEU A 350 -10.03 -9.25 22.27
CA LEU A 350 -10.00 -7.92 22.86
C LEU A 350 -10.79 -7.89 24.16
N LYS A 351 -10.27 -7.26 25.20
CA LYS A 351 -10.98 -7.10 26.46
C LYS A 351 -12.18 -6.16 26.33
N GLY A 352 -13.22 -6.43 27.13
CA GLY A 352 -14.40 -5.58 27.16
C GLY A 352 -14.10 -4.11 27.50
N GLU A 353 -13.11 -3.83 28.36
CA GLU A 353 -12.68 -2.46 28.65
C GLU A 353 -12.10 -1.73 27.44
N ASP A 354 -11.36 -2.44 26.56
CA ASP A 354 -10.77 -1.85 25.36
C ASP A 354 -11.81 -1.62 24.26
N ILE A 355 -12.82 -2.52 24.19
CA ILE A 355 -14.01 -2.32 23.35
C ILE A 355 -14.75 -1.06 23.80
N LEU A 356 -15.12 -0.96 25.08
CA LEU A 356 -15.84 0.18 25.64
C LEU A 356 -15.08 1.50 25.40
N TYR A 357 -13.77 1.52 25.63
CA TYR A 357 -12.95 2.70 25.40
C TYR A 357 -12.93 3.13 23.94
N SER A 358 -12.81 2.18 23.00
CA SER A 358 -12.81 2.47 21.57
C SER A 358 -14.18 2.98 21.09
N LEU A 359 -15.27 2.45 21.65
CA LEU A 359 -16.62 2.93 21.36
C LEU A 359 -16.84 4.35 21.90
N GLU A 360 -16.32 4.70 23.09
CA GLU A 360 -16.34 6.08 23.61
C GLU A 360 -15.59 7.04 22.68
N GLN A 361 -14.42 6.66 22.20
CA GLN A 361 -13.65 7.47 21.22
C GLN A 361 -14.45 7.70 19.93
N SER A 362 -15.24 6.73 19.51
CA SER A 362 -16.07 6.80 18.31
C SER A 362 -17.19 7.85 18.39
N LEU A 363 -17.54 8.30 19.60
CA LEU A 363 -18.50 9.37 19.83
C LEU A 363 -17.86 10.78 19.88
N LEU A 364 -16.54 10.87 19.65
CA LEU A 364 -15.78 12.11 19.75
C LEU A 364 -15.36 12.64 18.38
N PRO A 365 -15.66 13.90 18.04
CA PRO A 365 -15.30 14.48 16.75
C PRO A 365 -13.80 14.43 16.43
N GLU A 366 -12.92 14.49 17.44
CA GLU A 366 -11.46 14.36 17.28
C GLU A 366 -11.02 13.01 16.70
N PHE A 367 -11.87 11.96 16.84
CA PHE A 367 -11.64 10.65 16.21
C PHE A 367 -12.40 10.54 14.89
N THR A 368 -13.71 10.84 14.87
CA THR A 368 -14.52 10.66 13.66
C THR A 368 -14.06 11.55 12.51
N GLN A 369 -13.52 12.74 12.81
CA GLN A 369 -13.00 13.67 11.80
C GLN A 369 -11.47 13.57 11.60
N LYS A 370 -10.81 12.61 12.28
CA LYS A 370 -9.36 12.42 12.17
C LYS A 370 -8.98 11.99 10.76
N VAL A 371 -8.09 12.76 10.12
CA VAL A 371 -7.50 12.38 8.84
C VAL A 371 -6.46 11.30 9.08
N ILE A 372 -6.53 10.24 8.29
CA ILE A 372 -5.62 9.09 8.35
C ILE A 372 -4.83 9.01 7.04
N TYR A 373 -3.52 8.77 7.16
CA TYR A 373 -2.62 8.57 6.03
C TYR A 373 -1.88 7.24 6.14
N GLY A 374 -1.70 6.56 5.02
CA GLY A 374 -0.96 5.30 4.95
C GLY A 374 -1.74 4.07 5.42
N PHE A 375 -1.03 2.96 5.67
CA PHE A 375 -1.58 1.70 6.17
C PHE A 375 -2.74 1.13 5.33
N GLY A 376 -2.68 1.30 4.01
CA GLY A 376 -3.74 0.84 3.11
C GLY A 376 -5.01 1.71 3.10
N PHE A 377 -5.18 2.64 4.04
CA PHE A 377 -6.38 3.47 4.13
C PHE A 377 -6.45 4.49 2.98
N ARG A 378 -7.58 4.53 2.28
CA ARG A 378 -7.86 5.43 1.16
C ARG A 378 -9.08 6.33 1.41
N GLY A 379 -9.63 6.30 2.64
CA GLY A 379 -10.73 7.18 3.07
C GLY A 379 -10.28 8.62 3.33
N LYS A 380 -11.25 9.50 3.59
CA LYS A 380 -11.01 10.92 3.88
C LYS A 380 -10.77 11.17 5.38
N VAL A 381 -11.60 10.54 6.20
CA VAL A 381 -11.56 10.64 7.67
C VAL A 381 -11.72 9.26 8.28
N LEU A 382 -11.34 9.09 9.53
CA LEU A 382 -11.49 7.83 10.24
C LEU A 382 -12.96 7.37 10.28
N GLY A 383 -13.89 8.28 10.56
CA GLY A 383 -15.30 7.97 10.75
C GLY A 383 -15.60 7.25 12.06
N GLY A 384 -16.84 7.20 12.47
CA GLY A 384 -17.33 6.46 13.64
C GLY A 384 -17.22 4.94 13.48
N ILE A 385 -17.25 4.22 14.59
CA ILE A 385 -17.28 2.75 14.61
C ILE A 385 -18.70 2.25 14.33
N ALA A 386 -18.87 1.50 13.25
CA ALA A 386 -20.01 0.63 13.07
C ALA A 386 -19.76 -0.71 13.76
N VAL A 387 -20.78 -1.26 14.37
CA VAL A 387 -20.71 -2.49 15.16
C VAL A 387 -21.70 -3.54 14.63
N ASP A 388 -21.36 -4.81 14.83
CA ASP A 388 -22.34 -5.90 14.69
C ASP A 388 -22.08 -6.96 15.77
N GLY A 389 -23.15 -7.66 16.20
CA GLY A 389 -23.13 -8.62 17.30
C GLY A 389 -23.39 -8.01 18.66
N ILE A 390 -23.31 -6.67 18.83
CA ILE A 390 -23.56 -5.97 20.07
C ILE A 390 -24.57 -4.83 19.89
N GLU A 391 -25.20 -4.43 20.99
CA GLU A 391 -26.03 -3.23 21.13
C GLU A 391 -25.35 -2.25 22.09
N VAL A 392 -25.33 -0.97 21.74
CA VAL A 392 -24.66 0.11 22.47
C VAL A 392 -25.70 1.11 22.91
N LEU A 393 -26.01 1.13 24.21
CA LEU A 393 -26.86 2.15 24.83
C LEU A 393 -25.98 3.33 25.27
N TYR A 394 -26.30 4.55 24.82
CA TYR A 394 -25.48 5.71 25.11
C TYR A 394 -26.30 6.98 25.41
N ASP A 395 -25.71 7.89 26.16
CA ASP A 395 -26.23 9.24 26.41
C ASP A 395 -25.41 10.27 25.63
N PRO A 396 -25.93 10.84 24.53
CA PRO A 396 -25.19 11.79 23.70
C PRO A 396 -24.87 13.10 24.42
N LEU A 397 -25.53 13.40 25.54
CA LEU A 397 -25.35 14.62 26.34
C LEU A 397 -24.35 14.45 27.49
N ALA A 398 -23.94 13.23 27.80
CA ALA A 398 -22.95 12.97 28.83
C ALA A 398 -21.55 13.47 28.42
N PRO A 399 -20.66 13.73 29.40
CA PRO A 399 -19.28 14.12 29.12
C PRO A 399 -18.52 13.08 28.28
N PRO A 400 -17.46 13.46 27.56
CA PRO A 400 -16.56 12.52 26.89
C PRO A 400 -16.08 11.41 27.82
N TYR A 401 -16.05 10.17 27.32
CA TYR A 401 -15.70 8.93 28.03
C TYR A 401 -16.67 8.51 29.16
N GLU A 402 -17.85 9.12 29.20
CA GLU A 402 -18.97 8.79 30.12
C GLU A 402 -20.30 8.64 29.35
N ARG A 403 -20.24 8.56 28.01
CA ARG A 403 -21.42 8.53 27.15
C ARG A 403 -22.02 7.14 27.02
N ILE A 404 -21.22 6.08 27.07
CA ILE A 404 -21.71 4.71 26.97
C ILE A 404 -22.26 4.26 28.30
N LEU A 405 -23.55 3.96 28.33
CA LEU A 405 -24.27 3.49 29.51
C LEU A 405 -24.17 1.98 29.66
N GLU A 406 -24.36 1.25 28.55
CA GLU A 406 -24.28 -0.22 28.50
C GLU A 406 -23.90 -0.68 27.10
N VAL A 407 -23.13 -1.73 27.03
CA VAL A 407 -22.92 -2.52 25.80
C VAL A 407 -23.29 -3.95 26.09
N SER A 408 -24.17 -4.53 25.29
CA SER A 408 -24.63 -5.90 25.49
C SER A 408 -24.36 -6.79 24.25
N LEU A 409 -23.94 -8.03 24.50
CA LEU A 409 -23.81 -9.10 23.53
C LEU A 409 -24.96 -10.10 23.78
N GLN A 410 -25.90 -10.21 22.83
CA GLN A 410 -27.08 -11.07 22.97
C GLN A 410 -27.87 -10.81 24.27
N GLY A 411 -28.02 -9.54 24.63
CA GLY A 411 -28.72 -9.11 25.85
C GLY A 411 -27.94 -9.29 27.16
N VAL A 412 -26.66 -9.71 27.09
CA VAL A 412 -25.80 -9.84 28.28
C VAL A 412 -24.77 -8.73 28.29
N PRO A 413 -24.72 -7.88 29.35
CA PRO A 413 -23.75 -6.79 29.43
C PRO A 413 -22.31 -7.26 29.32
N LEU A 414 -21.46 -6.50 28.57
CA LEU A 414 -20.04 -6.78 28.45
C LEU A 414 -19.33 -6.64 29.80
N GLN A 415 -18.48 -7.60 30.10
CA GLN A 415 -17.63 -7.58 31.29
C GLN A 415 -16.26 -7.01 30.92
N LYS A 416 -15.78 -6.02 31.66
CA LYS A 416 -14.55 -5.27 31.34
C LYS A 416 -13.32 -6.16 31.20
N GLU A 417 -13.15 -7.12 32.09
CA GLU A 417 -11.97 -8.00 32.14
C GLU A 417 -12.08 -9.24 31.22
N LYS A 418 -13.26 -9.53 30.69
CA LYS A 418 -13.49 -10.66 29.81
C LYS A 418 -12.97 -10.36 28.42
N GLU A 419 -12.31 -11.32 27.78
CA GLU A 419 -11.93 -11.28 26.38
C GLU A 419 -13.07 -11.75 25.48
N TYR A 420 -13.24 -11.07 24.35
CA TYR A 420 -14.21 -11.36 23.31
C TYR A 420 -13.51 -11.55 21.98
N ILE A 421 -14.06 -12.42 21.13
CA ILE A 421 -13.58 -12.59 19.76
C ILE A 421 -14.13 -11.47 18.90
N VAL A 422 -13.22 -10.63 18.39
CA VAL A 422 -13.55 -9.42 17.63
C VAL A 422 -13.04 -9.52 16.21
N GLY A 423 -13.94 -9.37 15.24
CA GLY A 423 -13.63 -9.13 13.85
C GLY A 423 -13.39 -7.64 13.61
N THR A 424 -12.28 -7.28 12.98
CA THR A 424 -11.92 -5.89 12.74
C THR A 424 -10.99 -5.76 11.53
N LEU A 425 -10.22 -4.70 11.45
CA LEU A 425 -9.37 -4.33 10.33
C LEU A 425 -7.90 -4.42 10.73
N ASP A 426 -7.06 -4.88 9.82
CA ASP A 426 -5.62 -5.00 10.03
C ASP A 426 -4.97 -3.65 10.44
N MET A 427 -5.39 -2.53 9.85
CA MET A 427 -4.85 -1.20 10.16
C MET A 427 -4.94 -0.85 11.65
N PHE A 428 -5.95 -1.33 12.36
CA PHE A 428 -6.10 -1.05 13.79
C PHE A 428 -5.05 -1.76 14.64
N THR A 429 -4.52 -2.88 14.19
CA THR A 429 -3.48 -3.62 14.90
C THR A 429 -2.16 -2.86 14.95
N PHE A 430 -1.93 -1.94 14.00
CA PHE A 430 -0.79 -1.02 13.99
C PHE A 430 -0.99 0.23 14.88
N GLY A 431 -2.15 0.35 15.53
CA GLY A 431 -2.47 1.50 16.39
C GLY A 431 -2.94 2.74 15.64
N ILE A 432 -3.42 2.56 14.42
CA ILE A 432 -3.98 3.63 13.61
C ILE A 432 -5.46 3.80 13.93
N GLY A 433 -5.89 5.03 14.14
CA GLY A 433 -7.28 5.36 14.42
C GLY A 433 -7.62 5.25 15.91
N TYR A 434 -8.37 4.22 16.29
CA TYR A 434 -8.83 3.98 17.65
C TYR A 434 -7.76 3.32 18.51
N GLU A 435 -7.36 3.97 19.61
CA GLU A 435 -6.09 3.72 20.28
C GLU A 435 -5.99 2.33 20.93
N ARG A 436 -7.12 1.80 21.45
CA ARG A 436 -7.08 0.54 22.18
C ARG A 436 -7.32 -0.71 21.34
N LEU A 437 -7.71 -0.55 20.08
CA LEU A 437 -7.85 -1.71 19.18
C LEU A 437 -6.51 -2.43 18.94
N LYS A 438 -5.38 -1.71 19.03
CA LYS A 438 -4.04 -2.32 18.98
C LYS A 438 -3.70 -3.26 20.15
N GLN A 439 -4.49 -3.25 21.23
CA GLN A 439 -4.27 -4.13 22.38
C GLN A 439 -4.74 -5.57 22.13
N GLY A 440 -5.43 -5.81 21.01
CA GLY A 440 -5.88 -7.14 20.64
C GLY A 440 -4.74 -8.17 20.61
N THR A 441 -5.03 -9.34 21.16
CA THR A 441 -4.12 -10.51 21.24
C THR A 441 -4.55 -11.58 20.27
N GLN A 442 -3.68 -12.59 20.02
CA GLN A 442 -3.94 -13.72 19.11
C GLN A 442 -4.52 -13.25 17.77
N ARG A 443 -3.83 -12.30 17.16
CA ARG A 443 -4.24 -11.69 15.91
C ARG A 443 -4.14 -12.69 14.77
N GLU A 444 -5.23 -12.83 14.04
CA GLU A 444 -5.33 -13.65 12.83
C GLU A 444 -5.71 -12.75 11.66
N TYR A 445 -4.75 -12.45 10.81
CA TYR A 445 -5.00 -11.70 9.58
C TYR A 445 -5.55 -12.66 8.53
N ILE A 446 -6.54 -12.21 7.75
CA ILE A 446 -7.19 -13.04 6.74
C ILE A 446 -6.95 -12.38 5.37
N LEU A 447 -6.07 -13.00 4.59
CA LEU A 447 -5.68 -12.55 3.27
C LEU A 447 -6.02 -13.67 2.25
N PRO A 448 -6.21 -13.35 0.96
CA PRO A 448 -5.97 -12.05 0.32
C PRO A 448 -7.18 -11.13 0.28
N GLU A 449 -8.31 -11.46 0.90
CA GLU A 449 -9.57 -10.74 0.78
C GLU A 449 -9.47 -9.32 1.36
N PHE A 450 -10.03 -8.37 0.62
CA PHE A 450 -10.23 -7.00 1.09
C PHE A 450 -11.66 -6.78 1.55
N LEU A 451 -11.91 -5.67 2.23
CA LEU A 451 -13.24 -5.33 2.73
C LEU A 451 -14.32 -5.31 1.65
N ARG A 452 -13.98 -4.88 0.43
CA ARG A 452 -14.90 -4.90 -0.72
C ARG A 452 -15.32 -6.32 -1.12
N ASP A 453 -14.44 -7.31 -0.95
CA ASP A 453 -14.77 -8.71 -1.23
C ASP A 453 -15.79 -9.23 -0.21
N LEU A 454 -15.64 -8.83 1.06
CA LEU A 454 -16.60 -9.16 2.11
C LEU A 454 -17.95 -8.52 1.85
N LEU A 455 -17.98 -7.24 1.43
CA LEU A 455 -19.22 -6.55 1.03
C LEU A 455 -19.92 -7.27 -0.13
N ARG A 456 -19.16 -7.72 -1.13
CA ARG A 456 -19.69 -8.50 -2.24
C ARG A 456 -20.38 -9.77 -1.76
N LEU A 457 -19.76 -10.51 -0.84
CA LEU A 457 -20.35 -11.73 -0.27
C LEU A 457 -21.59 -11.42 0.59
N GLU A 458 -21.54 -10.38 1.42
CA GLU A 458 -22.63 -10.01 2.31
C GLU A 458 -23.88 -9.54 1.54
N LEU A 459 -23.70 -8.78 0.48
CA LEU A 459 -24.79 -8.32 -0.39
C LEU A 459 -25.58 -9.48 -1.06
N GLN A 460 -24.96 -10.64 -1.18
CA GLN A 460 -25.62 -11.86 -1.75
C GLN A 460 -26.41 -12.64 -0.70
N ILE A 461 -26.30 -12.28 0.60
CA ILE A 461 -27.00 -12.98 1.67
C ILE A 461 -28.43 -12.43 1.79
N PRO A 462 -29.47 -13.28 1.68
CA PRO A 462 -30.84 -12.83 1.86
C PRO A 462 -31.09 -12.17 3.21
N GLY A 463 -31.68 -10.97 3.20
CA GLY A 463 -31.99 -10.20 4.41
C GLY A 463 -30.81 -9.43 5.02
N ALA A 464 -29.58 -9.51 4.47
CA ALA A 464 -28.44 -8.79 5.01
C ALA A 464 -28.56 -7.27 4.85
N VAL A 465 -29.09 -6.82 3.71
CA VAL A 465 -29.35 -5.39 3.46
C VAL A 465 -30.40 -4.87 4.44
N GLU A 466 -31.52 -5.57 4.62
CA GLU A 466 -32.57 -5.21 5.58
C GLU A 466 -32.03 -5.18 7.01
N ALA A 467 -31.20 -6.15 7.40
CA ALA A 467 -30.59 -6.20 8.71
C ALA A 467 -29.63 -5.04 8.99
N SER A 468 -29.02 -4.45 7.94
CA SER A 468 -28.13 -3.30 8.09
C SER A 468 -28.85 -2.02 8.56
N TYR A 469 -30.17 -1.95 8.42
CA TYR A 469 -31.01 -0.84 8.91
C TYR A 469 -31.40 -0.98 10.38
N LEU A 470 -31.12 -2.12 11.01
CA LEU A 470 -31.34 -2.28 12.44
C LEU A 470 -30.35 -1.40 13.21
N GLU A 471 -30.89 -0.62 14.15
CA GLU A 471 -30.07 0.23 14.99
C GLU A 471 -29.32 -0.60 16.03
N ARG A 472 -28.03 -0.36 16.17
CA ARG A 472 -27.15 -0.97 17.18
C ARG A 472 -26.67 0.07 18.18
N TRP A 473 -26.70 1.34 17.80
CA TRP A 473 -26.42 2.47 18.66
C TRP A 473 -27.75 3.13 19.12
N ILE A 474 -28.13 2.88 20.36
CA ILE A 474 -29.43 3.26 20.92
C ILE A 474 -29.24 4.45 21.84
N PRO A 475 -29.71 5.67 21.49
CA PRO A 475 -29.64 6.81 22.38
C PRO A 475 -30.65 6.66 23.53
N LYS A 476 -30.25 7.03 24.76
CA LYS A 476 -31.04 6.93 26.00
C LYS A 476 -32.47 7.45 25.86
N ASN A 477 -32.65 8.55 25.15
CA ASN A 477 -33.97 9.19 24.99
C ASN A 477 -34.98 8.32 24.20
N LYS A 478 -34.53 7.32 23.45
CA LYS A 478 -35.42 6.36 22.76
C LYS A 478 -35.94 5.27 23.70
N CYS A 479 -35.22 4.94 24.78
CA CYS A 479 -35.65 3.91 25.72
C CYS A 479 -36.77 4.39 26.67
N GLU A 480 -37.03 5.72 26.79
CA GLU A 480 -38.12 6.26 27.60
C GLU A 480 -39.51 6.17 26.93
N PHE A 481 -39.54 5.78 25.63
CA PHE A 481 -40.77 5.68 24.83
C PHE A 481 -41.07 4.25 24.35
N MET A 482 -40.35 3.24 24.78
CA MET A 482 -40.59 1.80 24.55
C MET A 482 -41.10 1.15 25.87
#